data_897135a18e0235260316582bcea535b6
#
_entry.id   897135a18e0235260316582bcea535b6
#
_cell.length_a   1.000
_cell.length_b   1.000
_cell.length_c   1.000
_cell.angle_alpha   90.00
_cell.angle_beta   90.00
_cell.angle_gamma   90.00
#
_symmetry.space_group_name_H-M   'P 1'
#
loop_
_entity.id
_entity.type
_entity.pdbx_description
1 polymer ?
#
loop_
_entity_poly.entity_id
_entity_poly.type
_entity_poly.pdbx_seq_one_letter_code
_entity_poly.pdbx_strand_id
1 'polypeptide(L)'
;MSSSPEELRQRLDDLRAELDGLNEELLELFNRRLERVRRIRDVKVELGLPLYDPVREADQIRRLLLQNPEPRSALLVERVFKEIIAASMESMRDRDRADVDRSLVEPRTITVGDVPIGGSAPPVVIAGPCAVEGPETLRETARGLAARGVRVLRGGGFKPRTSPYSFQGLGMDGIRLLAEVAAEFGLATVSEITSPTQVQEISTLVDLIQVGARNMYNYELLRALGQAPRPVLLKRHFGATVDEWLLAAEYLVSSGNDQVILCERGIRTFEHQTRNTLDLSAVAVVKQRCGLPVVVDVSHAAGRRDILVPLARAALAVGADGVMVEVHHWPAGALSDGPQQLDLEGFDDLLAGIRPFMNS
;
A
#
# COMPACT_ATOMS: atom_id res chain seq x y z
N MET A 1 -10.87 -55.97 -33.46
CA MET A 1 -9.73 -55.62 -34.33
C MET A 1 -9.09 -54.39 -33.70
N SER A 2 -7.84 -54.46 -33.24
CA SER A 2 -7.13 -53.30 -32.71
C SER A 2 -6.62 -52.46 -33.90
N SER A 3 -6.91 -51.16 -33.86
CA SER A 3 -6.42 -50.21 -34.86
C SER A 3 -4.90 -50.24 -34.94
N SER A 4 -4.34 -50.07 -36.12
CA SER A 4 -2.88 -50.03 -36.31
C SER A 4 -2.31 -48.75 -35.60
N PRO A 5 -1.02 -48.76 -35.21
CA PRO A 5 -0.38 -47.61 -34.65
C PRO A 5 -0.43 -46.37 -35.56
N GLU A 6 -0.47 -46.54 -36.84
CA GLU A 6 -0.54 -45.52 -37.88
C GLU A 6 -1.94 -44.89 -37.95
N GLU A 7 -2.99 -45.70 -37.90
CA GLU A 7 -4.39 -45.24 -37.83
C GLU A 7 -4.66 -44.47 -36.52
N LEU A 8 -4.06 -44.89 -35.40
CA LEU A 8 -4.18 -44.19 -34.15
C LEU A 8 -3.48 -42.81 -34.16
N ARG A 9 -2.33 -42.71 -34.83
CA ARG A 9 -1.63 -41.42 -35.01
C ARG A 9 -2.45 -40.47 -35.88
N GLN A 10 -2.94 -40.94 -37.01
CA GLN A 10 -3.78 -40.10 -37.88
C GLN A 10 -5.02 -39.59 -37.14
N ARG A 11 -5.70 -40.47 -36.42
CA ARG A 11 -6.86 -40.08 -35.60
C ARG A 11 -6.51 -39.07 -34.48
N LEU A 12 -5.31 -39.18 -33.92
CA LEU A 12 -4.83 -38.20 -32.93
C LEU A 12 -4.60 -36.81 -33.55
N ASP A 13 -4.02 -36.79 -34.75
CA ASP A 13 -3.76 -35.54 -35.47
C ASP A 13 -5.06 -34.86 -35.94
N ASP A 14 -6.03 -35.65 -36.41
CA ASP A 14 -7.36 -35.16 -36.76
C ASP A 14 -8.08 -34.55 -35.56
N LEU A 15 -8.06 -35.22 -34.37
CA LEU A 15 -8.65 -34.71 -33.17
C LEU A 15 -7.95 -33.45 -32.64
N ARG A 16 -6.65 -33.32 -32.84
CA ARG A 16 -5.89 -32.12 -32.53
C ARG A 16 -6.32 -30.94 -33.41
N ALA A 17 -6.47 -31.19 -34.72
CA ALA A 17 -6.94 -30.18 -35.66
C ALA A 17 -8.37 -29.70 -35.32
N GLU A 18 -9.28 -30.62 -34.93
CA GLU A 18 -10.61 -30.26 -34.44
C GLU A 18 -10.54 -29.41 -33.16
N LEU A 19 -9.66 -29.76 -32.21
CA LEU A 19 -9.46 -29.00 -30.98
C LEU A 19 -8.90 -27.59 -31.23
N ASP A 20 -7.97 -27.48 -32.19
CA ASP A 20 -7.42 -26.16 -32.57
C ASP A 20 -8.51 -25.26 -33.16
N GLY A 21 -9.41 -25.79 -34.01
CA GLY A 21 -10.57 -25.06 -34.51
C GLY A 21 -11.52 -24.58 -33.37
N LEU A 22 -11.78 -25.45 -32.38
CA LEU A 22 -12.58 -25.05 -31.22
C LEU A 22 -11.88 -23.95 -30.37
N ASN A 23 -10.57 -23.97 -30.26
CA ASN A 23 -9.81 -22.92 -29.56
C ASN A 23 -9.91 -21.58 -30.31
N GLU A 24 -9.89 -21.56 -31.64
CA GLU A 24 -10.11 -20.34 -32.43
C GLU A 24 -11.52 -19.77 -32.21
N GLU A 25 -12.55 -20.62 -32.22
CA GLU A 25 -13.93 -20.22 -31.93
C GLU A 25 -14.06 -19.63 -30.50
N LEU A 26 -13.44 -20.28 -29.49
CA LEU A 26 -13.39 -19.77 -28.11
C LEU A 26 -12.72 -18.42 -28.03
N LEU A 27 -11.61 -18.20 -28.75
CA LEU A 27 -10.92 -16.90 -28.78
C LEU A 27 -11.81 -15.81 -29.37
N GLU A 28 -12.52 -16.11 -30.46
CA GLU A 28 -13.46 -15.15 -31.05
C GLU A 28 -14.61 -14.80 -30.10
N LEU A 29 -15.23 -15.82 -29.47
CA LEU A 29 -16.29 -15.63 -28.49
C LEU A 29 -15.82 -14.82 -27.28
N PHE A 30 -14.60 -15.06 -26.81
CA PHE A 30 -13.99 -14.32 -25.70
C PHE A 30 -13.81 -12.83 -26.07
N ASN A 31 -13.28 -12.53 -27.24
CA ASN A 31 -13.09 -11.16 -27.73
C ASN A 31 -14.43 -10.43 -27.88
N ARG A 32 -15.45 -11.09 -28.44
CA ARG A 32 -16.82 -10.54 -28.53
C ARG A 32 -17.43 -10.27 -27.16
N ARG A 33 -17.18 -11.15 -26.19
CA ARG A 33 -17.62 -10.97 -24.82
C ARG A 33 -16.93 -9.74 -24.17
N LEU A 34 -15.62 -9.58 -24.32
CA LEU A 34 -14.88 -8.42 -23.81
C LEU A 34 -15.42 -7.10 -24.37
N GLU A 35 -15.74 -7.07 -25.65
CA GLU A 35 -16.36 -5.87 -26.26
C GLU A 35 -17.72 -5.54 -25.63
N ARG A 36 -18.57 -6.54 -25.34
CA ARG A 36 -19.85 -6.31 -24.66
C ARG A 36 -19.69 -5.84 -23.22
N VAL A 37 -18.71 -6.38 -22.52
CA VAL A 37 -18.37 -5.97 -21.15
C VAL A 37 -17.94 -4.50 -21.11
N ARG A 38 -17.13 -4.06 -22.09
CA ARG A 38 -16.73 -2.64 -22.22
C ARG A 38 -17.92 -1.72 -22.44
N ARG A 39 -18.87 -2.08 -23.31
CA ARG A 39 -20.09 -1.29 -23.51
C ARG A 39 -20.98 -1.23 -22.27
N ILE A 40 -21.07 -2.33 -21.51
CA ILE A 40 -21.78 -2.33 -20.23
C ILE A 40 -21.15 -1.38 -19.23
N ARG A 41 -19.82 -1.36 -19.16
CA ARG A 41 -19.05 -0.41 -18.34
C ARG A 41 -19.41 1.03 -18.69
N ASP A 42 -19.31 1.39 -19.96
CA ASP A 42 -19.56 2.77 -20.42
C ASP A 42 -20.95 3.25 -19.99
N VAL A 43 -21.98 2.42 -20.16
CA VAL A 43 -23.35 2.70 -19.70
C VAL A 43 -23.44 2.82 -18.16
N LYS A 44 -22.72 1.96 -17.41
CA LYS A 44 -22.69 2.04 -15.93
C LYS A 44 -22.05 3.34 -15.45
N VAL A 45 -20.97 3.79 -16.09
CA VAL A 45 -20.32 5.07 -15.80
C VAL A 45 -21.27 6.24 -16.04
N GLU A 46 -21.95 6.27 -17.18
CA GLU A 46 -22.95 7.30 -17.49
C GLU A 46 -24.11 7.35 -16.49
N LEU A 47 -24.50 6.18 -15.94
CA LEU A 47 -25.56 6.06 -14.94
C LEU A 47 -25.08 6.25 -13.49
N GLY A 48 -23.78 6.45 -13.23
CA GLY A 48 -23.22 6.52 -11.89
C GLY A 48 -23.35 5.22 -11.09
N LEU A 49 -23.43 4.06 -11.77
CA LEU A 49 -23.60 2.75 -11.13
C LEU A 49 -22.25 2.09 -10.85
N PRO A 50 -22.14 1.30 -9.75
CA PRO A 50 -20.92 0.56 -9.46
C PRO A 50 -20.59 -0.42 -10.59
N LEU A 51 -19.33 -0.45 -10.99
CA LEU A 51 -18.84 -1.36 -12.05
C LEU A 51 -18.97 -2.82 -11.61
N TYR A 52 -18.65 -3.13 -10.37
CA TYR A 52 -18.75 -4.45 -9.77
C TYR A 52 -20.14 -4.72 -9.21
N ASP A 53 -20.72 -5.87 -9.56
CA ASP A 53 -22.03 -6.34 -9.09
C ASP A 53 -21.95 -7.83 -8.73
N PRO A 54 -21.58 -8.16 -7.48
CA PRO A 54 -21.36 -9.54 -7.05
C PRO A 54 -22.63 -10.40 -7.12
N VAL A 55 -23.80 -9.79 -6.95
CA VAL A 55 -25.07 -10.52 -7.04
C VAL A 55 -25.33 -10.99 -8.46
N ARG A 56 -25.14 -10.09 -9.42
CA ARG A 56 -25.27 -10.41 -10.85
C ARG A 56 -24.27 -11.46 -11.31
N GLU A 57 -23.02 -11.41 -10.84
CA GLU A 57 -22.00 -12.41 -11.17
C GLU A 57 -22.39 -13.79 -10.65
N ALA A 58 -22.81 -13.89 -9.40
CA ALA A 58 -23.25 -15.14 -8.81
C ALA A 58 -24.46 -15.74 -9.57
N ASP A 59 -25.43 -14.89 -9.95
CA ASP A 59 -26.60 -15.31 -10.73
C ASP A 59 -26.21 -15.75 -12.15
N GLN A 60 -25.22 -15.13 -12.75
CA GLN A 60 -24.73 -15.53 -14.08
C GLN A 60 -24.09 -16.91 -14.02
N ILE A 61 -23.20 -17.16 -13.05
CA ILE A 61 -22.57 -18.47 -12.85
C ILE A 61 -23.63 -19.54 -12.58
N ARG A 62 -24.59 -19.25 -11.69
CA ARG A 62 -25.69 -20.18 -11.38
C ARG A 62 -26.46 -20.58 -12.64
N ARG A 63 -26.82 -19.61 -13.50
CA ARG A 63 -27.56 -19.89 -14.75
C ARG A 63 -26.75 -20.77 -15.70
N LEU A 64 -25.45 -20.51 -15.84
CA LEU A 64 -24.57 -21.33 -16.68
C LEU A 64 -24.46 -22.76 -16.18
N LEU A 65 -24.35 -22.96 -14.86
CA LEU A 65 -24.31 -24.29 -14.27
C LEU A 65 -25.63 -25.06 -14.47
N LEU A 66 -26.78 -24.39 -14.40
CA LEU A 66 -28.09 -25.01 -14.66
C LEU A 66 -28.29 -25.39 -16.14
N GLN A 67 -27.63 -24.67 -17.06
CA GLN A 67 -27.69 -24.95 -18.49
C GLN A 67 -26.64 -25.96 -18.95
N ASN A 68 -25.68 -26.31 -18.09
CA ASN A 68 -24.62 -27.27 -18.44
C ASN A 68 -25.17 -28.68 -18.58
N PRO A 69 -25.11 -29.28 -19.78
CA PRO A 69 -25.64 -30.63 -20.02
C PRO A 69 -24.76 -31.74 -19.42
N GLU A 70 -23.53 -31.41 -19.02
CA GLU A 70 -22.56 -32.37 -18.47
C GLU A 70 -22.29 -32.04 -16.97
N PRO A 71 -23.05 -32.67 -16.05
CA PRO A 71 -22.92 -32.38 -14.60
C PRO A 71 -21.52 -32.66 -14.03
N ARG A 72 -20.76 -33.59 -14.62
CA ARG A 72 -19.42 -33.94 -14.17
C ARG A 72 -18.42 -32.81 -14.41
N SER A 73 -18.68 -31.92 -15.36
CA SER A 73 -17.86 -30.76 -15.65
C SER A 73 -18.26 -29.51 -14.86
N ALA A 74 -19.27 -29.55 -14.00
CA ALA A 74 -19.83 -28.38 -13.31
C ALA A 74 -18.78 -27.55 -12.56
N LEU A 75 -17.91 -28.19 -11.77
CA LEU A 75 -16.81 -27.51 -11.04
C LEU A 75 -15.77 -26.86 -11.96
N LEU A 76 -15.50 -27.53 -13.10
CA LEU A 76 -14.58 -26.99 -14.10
C LEU A 76 -15.18 -25.77 -14.79
N VAL A 77 -16.45 -25.87 -15.19
CA VAL A 77 -17.20 -24.76 -15.81
C VAL A 77 -17.27 -23.57 -14.85
N GLU A 78 -17.61 -23.80 -13.59
CA GLU A 78 -17.63 -22.73 -12.57
C GLU A 78 -16.28 -22.02 -12.48
N ARG A 79 -15.19 -22.77 -12.38
CA ARG A 79 -13.84 -22.21 -12.26
C ARG A 79 -13.46 -21.41 -13.51
N VAL A 80 -13.69 -21.95 -14.70
CA VAL A 80 -13.36 -21.26 -15.97
C VAL A 80 -14.16 -19.97 -16.09
N PHE A 81 -15.46 -19.96 -15.78
CA PHE A 81 -16.25 -18.74 -15.87
C PHE A 81 -15.91 -17.70 -14.80
N LYS A 82 -15.51 -18.12 -13.60
CA LYS A 82 -14.96 -17.20 -12.60
C LYS A 82 -13.69 -16.50 -13.12
N GLU A 83 -12.79 -17.25 -13.75
CA GLU A 83 -11.57 -16.66 -14.33
C GLU A 83 -11.89 -15.73 -15.53
N ILE A 84 -12.81 -16.13 -16.40
CA ILE A 84 -13.26 -15.27 -17.50
C ILE A 84 -13.89 -13.98 -17.01
N ILE A 85 -14.68 -14.01 -15.92
CA ILE A 85 -15.28 -12.83 -15.30
C ILE A 85 -14.19 -11.97 -14.67
N ALA A 86 -13.27 -12.56 -13.91
CA ALA A 86 -12.15 -11.88 -13.30
C ALA A 86 -11.26 -11.16 -14.34
N ALA A 87 -10.86 -11.88 -15.40
CA ALA A 87 -10.08 -11.30 -16.51
C ALA A 87 -10.84 -10.17 -17.23
N SER A 88 -12.16 -10.29 -17.35
CA SER A 88 -12.97 -9.23 -17.94
C SER A 88 -13.07 -8.00 -17.06
N MET A 89 -13.15 -8.18 -15.73
CA MET A 89 -13.09 -7.09 -14.76
C MET A 89 -11.72 -6.42 -14.75
N GLU A 90 -10.66 -7.21 -14.87
CA GLU A 90 -9.30 -6.68 -15.01
C GLU A 90 -9.14 -5.88 -16.31
N SER A 91 -9.65 -6.36 -17.44
CA SER A 91 -9.69 -5.61 -18.71
C SER A 91 -10.51 -4.31 -18.63
N MET A 92 -11.53 -4.25 -17.79
CA MET A 92 -12.24 -3.01 -17.49
C MET A 92 -11.39 -2.05 -16.63
N ARG A 93 -10.65 -2.58 -15.67
CA ARG A 93 -9.71 -1.82 -14.84
C ARG A 93 -8.52 -1.30 -15.63
N ASP A 94 -8.01 -2.05 -16.61
CA ASP A 94 -6.87 -1.62 -17.43
C ASP A 94 -7.15 -0.35 -18.27
N ARG A 95 -8.40 -0.06 -18.64
CA ARG A 95 -8.75 1.23 -19.23
C ARG A 95 -8.97 2.32 -18.20
N ASP A 96 -9.50 2.01 -17.03
CA ASP A 96 -9.58 2.93 -15.90
C ASP A 96 -8.18 3.14 -15.29
N ARG A 97 -7.31 2.10 -15.27
CA ARG A 97 -5.87 2.26 -15.02
C ARG A 97 -5.23 3.21 -16.03
N ALA A 98 -5.61 3.20 -17.30
CA ALA A 98 -5.07 4.15 -18.28
C ALA A 98 -5.48 5.60 -18.01
N ASP A 99 -6.61 5.86 -17.35
CA ASP A 99 -7.04 7.21 -16.97
C ASP A 99 -6.59 7.58 -15.55
N VAL A 100 -6.60 6.66 -14.60
CA VAL A 100 -5.99 6.82 -13.27
C VAL A 100 -4.46 6.71 -13.35
N ASP A 101 -3.89 5.77 -14.12
CA ASP A 101 -2.45 5.70 -14.41
C ASP A 101 -1.95 6.94 -15.14
N ARG A 102 -2.69 7.54 -16.07
CA ARG A 102 -2.27 8.79 -16.73
C ARG A 102 -2.25 9.99 -15.79
N SER A 103 -3.20 10.08 -14.86
CA SER A 103 -3.17 11.12 -13.84
C SER A 103 -2.15 10.85 -12.73
N LEU A 104 -1.70 9.59 -12.55
CA LEU A 104 -0.75 9.15 -11.54
C LEU A 104 0.65 8.85 -12.08
N VAL A 105 0.89 8.88 -13.40
CA VAL A 105 2.20 8.55 -14.00
C VAL A 105 3.22 9.69 -13.84
N GLU A 106 2.77 10.94 -13.81
CA GLU A 106 3.71 12.05 -13.59
C GLU A 106 4.15 12.09 -12.12
N PRO A 107 5.47 12.21 -11.86
CA PRO A 107 6.00 12.31 -10.51
C PRO A 107 5.33 13.46 -9.74
N ARG A 108 4.69 13.12 -8.62
CA ARG A 108 3.97 14.08 -7.79
C ARG A 108 4.82 14.51 -6.62
N THR A 109 4.69 15.80 -6.28
CA THR A 109 5.21 16.35 -5.04
C THR A 109 4.04 16.59 -4.09
N ILE A 110 4.11 16.01 -2.90
CA ILE A 110 3.13 16.18 -1.84
C ILE A 110 3.76 16.97 -0.71
N THR A 111 3.08 18.04 -0.27
CA THR A 111 3.61 18.93 0.77
C THR A 111 3.04 18.53 2.13
N VAL A 112 3.91 18.26 3.08
CA VAL A 112 3.58 17.92 4.48
C VAL A 112 4.05 19.07 5.39
N GLY A 113 3.12 19.86 5.91
CA GLY A 113 3.46 21.15 6.48
C GLY A 113 4.06 22.06 5.41
N ASP A 114 5.36 22.33 5.50
CA ASP A 114 6.17 23.05 4.52
C ASP A 114 7.21 22.15 3.81
N VAL A 115 7.14 20.82 4.02
CA VAL A 115 8.12 19.85 3.52
C VAL A 115 7.61 19.17 2.25
N PRO A 116 8.23 19.38 1.09
CA PRO A 116 7.89 18.67 -0.14
C PRO A 116 8.45 17.23 -0.10
N ILE A 117 7.63 16.26 -0.51
CA ILE A 117 8.01 14.84 -0.61
C ILE A 117 7.65 14.33 -2.00
N GLY A 118 8.61 13.72 -2.69
CA GLY A 118 8.44 13.19 -4.05
C GLY A 118 8.73 14.22 -5.15
N GLY A 119 8.43 13.84 -6.39
CA GLY A 119 8.75 14.63 -7.58
C GLY A 119 10.25 14.80 -7.74
N SER A 120 10.69 16.07 -7.83
CA SER A 120 12.11 16.45 -7.88
C SER A 120 12.67 16.90 -6.52
N ALA A 121 11.90 16.78 -5.44
CA ALA A 121 12.36 17.17 -4.12
C ALA A 121 13.42 16.19 -3.60
N PRO A 122 14.42 16.66 -2.82
CA PRO A 122 15.36 15.75 -2.15
C PRO A 122 14.63 14.74 -1.25
N PRO A 123 15.17 13.53 -1.07
CA PRO A 123 14.59 12.56 -0.16
C PRO A 123 14.43 13.11 1.26
N VAL A 124 13.35 12.72 1.95
CA VAL A 124 13.05 13.19 3.31
C VAL A 124 13.35 12.12 4.35
N VAL A 125 13.74 12.55 5.56
CA VAL A 125 13.80 11.67 6.74
C VAL A 125 12.61 12.00 7.66
N ILE A 126 11.74 11.01 7.85
CA ILE A 126 10.64 11.05 8.82
C ILE A 126 11.08 10.31 10.07
N ALA A 127 11.30 11.00 11.16
CA ALA A 127 11.85 10.42 12.38
C ALA A 127 11.04 10.77 13.63
N GLY A 128 11.09 9.93 14.64
CA GLY A 128 10.43 10.14 15.93
C GLY A 128 10.10 8.86 16.66
N PRO A 129 9.53 8.93 17.86
CA PRO A 129 9.27 7.76 18.67
C PRO A 129 8.17 6.87 18.07
N CYS A 130 8.21 5.59 18.43
CA CYS A 130 7.18 4.63 18.07
C CYS A 130 5.78 5.07 18.49
N ALA A 131 5.66 5.53 19.73
CA ALA A 131 4.46 6.10 20.31
C ALA A 131 4.78 7.39 21.09
N VAL A 132 3.78 8.25 21.24
CA VAL A 132 3.84 9.39 22.18
C VAL A 132 3.59 8.83 23.56
N GLU A 133 4.59 8.97 24.46
CA GLU A 133 4.58 8.36 25.78
C GLU A 133 4.43 9.40 26.92
N GLY A 134 4.78 10.65 26.64
CA GLY A 134 4.67 11.77 27.57
C GLY A 134 5.38 13.02 27.05
N PRO A 135 5.13 14.18 27.70
CA PRO A 135 5.62 15.47 27.20
C PRO A 135 7.13 15.60 27.24
N GLU A 136 7.77 15.18 28.31
CA GLU A 136 9.24 15.32 28.48
C GLU A 136 9.99 14.45 27.47
N THR A 137 9.61 13.17 27.37
CA THR A 137 10.17 12.20 26.44
C THR A 137 10.06 12.68 25.01
N LEU A 138 8.90 13.20 24.64
CA LEU A 138 8.66 13.66 23.28
C LEU A 138 9.46 14.94 22.98
N ARG A 139 9.53 15.92 23.93
CA ARG A 139 10.32 17.15 23.75
C ARG A 139 11.80 16.86 23.60
N GLU A 140 12.37 15.98 24.42
CA GLU A 140 13.79 15.60 24.31
C GLU A 140 14.09 14.95 22.96
N THR A 141 13.21 14.04 22.51
CA THR A 141 13.36 13.41 21.20
C THR A 141 13.23 14.44 20.07
N ALA A 142 12.19 15.29 20.09
CA ALA A 142 11.94 16.30 19.05
C ALA A 142 13.07 17.33 18.98
N ARG A 143 13.57 17.81 20.14
CA ARG A 143 14.73 18.72 20.20
C ARG A 143 15.97 18.10 19.57
N GLY A 144 16.26 16.83 19.91
CA GLY A 144 17.40 16.11 19.34
C GLY A 144 17.30 15.93 17.83
N LEU A 145 16.10 15.65 17.31
CA LEU A 145 15.82 15.50 15.89
C LEU A 145 15.89 16.83 15.13
N ALA A 146 15.28 17.89 15.67
CA ALA A 146 15.32 19.23 15.06
C ALA A 146 16.74 19.76 14.94
N ALA A 147 17.58 19.56 15.97
CA ALA A 147 18.98 19.95 15.96
C ALA A 147 19.80 19.22 14.89
N ARG A 148 19.30 18.11 14.35
CA ARG A 148 19.90 17.30 13.28
C ARG A 148 19.28 17.55 11.89
N GLY A 149 18.42 18.56 11.79
CA GLY A 149 17.80 18.96 10.53
C GLY A 149 16.61 18.11 10.10
N VAL A 150 16.06 17.27 10.98
CA VAL A 150 14.79 16.61 10.71
C VAL A 150 13.69 17.66 10.65
N ARG A 151 12.79 17.52 9.66
CA ARG A 151 11.67 18.46 9.46
C ARG A 151 10.31 17.80 9.68
N VAL A 152 10.24 16.47 9.71
CA VAL A 152 8.98 15.73 9.90
C VAL A 152 9.11 14.79 11.10
N LEU A 153 8.36 15.13 12.17
CA LEU A 153 8.28 14.34 13.40
C LEU A 153 7.15 13.33 13.31
N ARG A 154 7.48 12.05 13.49
CA ARG A 154 6.46 11.01 13.66
C ARG A 154 6.25 10.67 15.13
N GLY A 155 5.03 10.29 15.48
CA GLY A 155 4.71 9.76 16.81
C GLY A 155 3.30 9.18 16.81
N GLY A 156 3.13 7.93 17.28
CA GLY A 156 1.82 7.29 17.36
C GLY A 156 1.05 7.77 18.60
N GLY A 157 -0.09 8.45 18.43
CA GLY A 157 -1.05 8.65 19.51
C GLY A 157 -1.83 7.38 19.83
N PHE A 158 -2.13 6.59 18.80
CA PHE A 158 -2.75 5.26 18.90
C PHE A 158 -1.75 4.18 18.54
N LYS A 159 -1.77 3.07 19.28
CA LYS A 159 -0.91 1.89 19.04
C LYS A 159 -1.75 0.63 18.99
N PRO A 160 -2.20 0.19 17.81
CA PRO A 160 -2.84 -1.11 17.65
C PRO A 160 -1.90 -2.22 18.05
N ARG A 161 -2.24 -3.00 19.10
CA ARG A 161 -1.40 -4.07 19.62
C ARG A 161 -2.12 -5.40 19.54
N THR A 162 -1.34 -6.47 19.32
CA THR A 162 -1.87 -7.83 19.36
C THR A 162 -2.30 -8.22 20.79
N SER A 163 -1.57 -7.74 21.81
CA SER A 163 -1.92 -7.98 23.21
C SER A 163 -2.67 -6.77 23.79
N PRO A 164 -3.83 -6.93 24.42
CA PRO A 164 -4.58 -5.85 25.06
C PRO A 164 -3.86 -5.30 26.31
N TYR A 165 -2.87 -6.01 26.84
CA TYR A 165 -2.10 -5.61 28.03
C TYR A 165 -0.89 -4.72 27.70
N SER A 166 -0.56 -4.55 26.42
CA SER A 166 0.52 -3.67 25.98
C SER A 166 0.05 -2.21 25.98
N PHE A 167 1.00 -1.27 26.04
CA PHE A 167 0.71 0.16 25.91
C PHE A 167 -0.02 0.46 24.61
N GLN A 168 -1.22 1.06 24.71
CA GLN A 168 -2.13 1.32 23.58
C GLN A 168 -1.95 2.72 22.98
N GLY A 169 -1.07 3.56 23.55
CA GLY A 169 -0.92 4.97 23.24
C GLY A 169 -1.79 5.86 24.15
N LEU A 170 -1.57 7.17 24.05
CA LEU A 170 -2.32 8.20 24.78
C LEU A 170 -3.60 8.65 24.04
N GLY A 171 -3.92 8.03 22.91
CA GLY A 171 -5.07 8.40 22.09
C GLY A 171 -4.95 9.81 21.52
N MET A 172 -6.08 10.53 21.48
CA MET A 172 -6.12 11.91 20.96
C MET A 172 -5.26 12.87 21.77
N ASP A 173 -5.10 12.65 23.08
CA ASP A 173 -4.23 13.48 23.92
C ASP A 173 -2.75 13.35 23.50
N GLY A 174 -2.34 12.14 23.09
CA GLY A 174 -1.02 11.93 22.48
C GLY A 174 -0.85 12.67 21.16
N ILE A 175 -1.89 12.76 20.35
CA ILE A 175 -1.85 13.51 19.08
C ILE A 175 -1.78 15.00 19.33
N ARG A 176 -2.55 15.54 20.28
CA ARG A 176 -2.48 16.97 20.68
C ARG A 176 -1.10 17.32 21.22
N LEU A 177 -0.53 16.44 22.05
CA LEU A 177 0.83 16.60 22.56
C LEU A 177 1.88 16.56 21.43
N LEU A 178 1.71 15.69 20.44
CA LEU A 178 2.59 15.65 19.27
C LEU A 178 2.56 16.98 18.51
N ALA A 179 1.36 17.51 18.24
CA ALA A 179 1.18 18.79 17.54
C ALA A 179 1.79 19.97 18.33
N GLU A 180 1.56 20.02 19.65
CA GLU A 180 2.13 21.04 20.54
C GLU A 180 3.68 21.02 20.49
N VAL A 181 4.27 19.85 20.74
CA VAL A 181 5.73 19.72 20.78
C VAL A 181 6.35 19.96 19.39
N ALA A 182 5.72 19.48 18.32
CA ALA A 182 6.24 19.73 16.98
C ALA A 182 6.26 21.24 16.64
N ALA A 183 5.23 21.98 17.05
CA ALA A 183 5.18 23.44 16.87
C ALA A 183 6.29 24.17 17.64
N GLU A 184 6.69 23.71 18.83
CA GLU A 184 7.81 24.27 19.60
C GLU A 184 9.14 24.24 18.80
N PHE A 185 9.33 23.25 17.92
CA PHE A 185 10.56 23.03 17.17
C PHE A 185 10.42 23.27 15.66
N GLY A 186 9.26 23.75 15.19
CA GLY A 186 9.00 24.02 13.77
C GLY A 186 9.00 22.74 12.92
N LEU A 187 8.48 21.63 13.43
CA LEU A 187 8.43 20.33 12.78
C LEU A 187 7.02 20.07 12.23
N ALA A 188 6.93 19.54 11.02
CA ALA A 188 5.70 18.93 10.52
C ALA A 188 5.43 17.59 11.22
N THR A 189 4.17 17.15 11.26
CA THR A 189 3.74 16.01 12.09
C THR A 189 3.18 14.86 11.29
N VAL A 190 3.47 13.61 11.75
CA VAL A 190 2.86 12.36 11.25
C VAL A 190 2.32 11.56 12.41
N SER A 191 1.04 11.19 12.39
CA SER A 191 0.45 10.29 13.38
C SER A 191 -0.55 9.30 12.75
N GLU A 192 -0.64 8.11 13.35
CA GLU A 192 -1.53 7.05 12.91
C GLU A 192 -2.96 7.29 13.39
N ILE A 193 -3.92 7.02 12.50
CA ILE A 193 -5.36 6.97 12.76
C ILE A 193 -5.85 5.52 12.72
N THR A 194 -6.86 5.19 13.51
CA THR A 194 -7.40 3.83 13.61
C THR A 194 -8.89 3.72 13.29
N SER A 195 -9.63 4.84 13.31
CA SER A 195 -11.08 4.87 13.10
C SER A 195 -11.50 6.02 12.18
N PRO A 196 -12.51 5.81 11.31
CA PRO A 196 -13.12 6.88 10.51
C PRO A 196 -13.64 8.06 11.35
N THR A 197 -14.11 7.80 12.58
CA THR A 197 -14.66 8.82 13.47
C THR A 197 -13.63 9.85 13.96
N GLN A 198 -12.33 9.53 13.85
CA GLN A 198 -11.23 10.40 14.27
C GLN A 198 -10.78 11.35 13.16
N VAL A 199 -11.18 11.12 11.89
CA VAL A 199 -10.66 11.83 10.71
C VAL A 199 -10.81 13.34 10.83
N GLN A 200 -11.98 13.82 11.23
CA GLN A 200 -12.25 15.25 11.33
C GLN A 200 -11.33 15.94 12.35
N GLU A 201 -11.17 15.38 13.53
CA GLU A 201 -10.36 15.96 14.59
C GLU A 201 -8.86 15.87 14.25
N ILE A 202 -8.37 14.71 13.83
CA ILE A 202 -6.94 14.51 13.53
C ILE A 202 -6.47 15.40 12.38
N SER A 203 -7.33 15.66 11.40
CA SER A 203 -7.02 16.54 10.26
C SER A 203 -6.72 17.99 10.67
N THR A 204 -7.15 18.41 11.87
CA THR A 204 -6.84 19.75 12.40
C THR A 204 -5.53 19.79 13.17
N LEU A 205 -5.00 18.64 13.58
CA LEU A 205 -3.87 18.50 14.49
C LEU A 205 -2.57 18.09 13.82
N VAL A 206 -2.64 17.27 12.76
CA VAL A 206 -1.44 16.75 12.10
C VAL A 206 -1.36 17.17 10.64
N ASP A 207 -0.13 17.21 10.12
CA ASP A 207 0.14 17.59 8.72
C ASP A 207 0.06 16.42 7.76
N LEU A 208 0.33 15.19 8.24
CA LEU A 208 0.27 13.95 7.48
C LEU A 208 -0.43 12.86 8.30
N ILE A 209 -1.51 12.32 7.79
CA ILE A 209 -2.28 11.26 8.47
C ILE A 209 -1.75 9.91 8.01
N GLN A 210 -1.29 9.07 8.96
CA GLN A 210 -0.81 7.74 8.66
C GLN A 210 -1.94 6.71 8.77
N VAL A 211 -2.11 5.91 7.72
CA VAL A 211 -2.85 4.64 7.76
C VAL A 211 -1.86 3.52 8.03
N GLY A 212 -1.97 2.91 9.20
CA GLY A 212 -1.12 1.78 9.59
C GLY A 212 -1.35 0.54 8.72
N ALA A 213 -0.35 -0.32 8.60
CA ALA A 213 -0.40 -1.50 7.74
C ALA A 213 -1.62 -2.40 7.99
N ARG A 214 -2.06 -2.54 9.24
CA ARG A 214 -3.25 -3.34 9.60
C ARG A 214 -4.57 -2.74 9.10
N ASN A 215 -4.59 -1.43 8.85
CA ASN A 215 -5.75 -0.67 8.37
C ASN A 215 -5.74 -0.43 6.85
N MET A 216 -4.78 -0.99 6.10
CA MET A 216 -4.73 -0.85 4.64
C MET A 216 -6.01 -1.37 3.96
N TYR A 217 -6.66 -2.38 4.51
CA TYR A 217 -7.92 -2.95 4.02
C TYR A 217 -9.17 -2.38 4.72
N ASN A 218 -9.03 -1.35 5.56
CA ASN A 218 -10.17 -0.66 6.16
C ASN A 218 -10.73 0.37 5.17
N TYR A 219 -11.51 -0.12 4.21
CA TYR A 219 -12.04 0.70 3.11
C TYR A 219 -12.95 1.83 3.58
N GLU A 220 -13.64 1.70 4.72
CA GLU A 220 -14.41 2.80 5.31
C GLU A 220 -13.50 3.92 5.80
N LEU A 221 -12.38 3.57 6.44
CA LEU A 221 -11.36 4.54 6.84
C LEU A 221 -10.73 5.22 5.62
N LEU A 222 -10.41 4.45 4.57
CA LEU A 222 -9.83 5.01 3.34
C LEU A 222 -10.79 5.98 2.65
N ARG A 223 -12.09 5.65 2.54
CA ARG A 223 -13.09 6.56 1.99
C ARG A 223 -13.24 7.84 2.82
N ALA A 224 -13.25 7.72 4.14
CA ALA A 224 -13.33 8.88 5.03
C ALA A 224 -12.09 9.80 4.89
N LEU A 225 -10.89 9.20 4.76
CA LEU A 225 -9.63 9.93 4.50
C LEU A 225 -9.57 10.51 3.08
N GLY A 226 -10.28 9.90 2.13
CA GLY A 226 -10.48 10.46 0.79
C GLY A 226 -11.22 11.80 0.79
N GLN A 227 -11.93 12.15 1.87
CA GLN A 227 -12.58 13.45 2.05
C GLN A 227 -11.78 14.39 2.96
N ALA A 228 -10.64 13.94 3.51
CA ALA A 228 -9.84 14.74 4.42
C ALA A 228 -8.99 15.77 3.66
N PRO A 229 -8.77 16.98 4.24
CA PRO A 229 -7.97 18.03 3.61
C PRO A 229 -6.45 17.84 3.82
N ARG A 230 -6.01 16.70 4.33
CA ARG A 230 -4.61 16.42 4.66
C ARG A 230 -4.05 15.28 3.82
N PRO A 231 -2.75 15.32 3.50
CA PRO A 231 -2.05 14.19 2.89
C PRO A 231 -2.18 12.91 3.74
N VAL A 232 -2.16 11.76 3.07
CA VAL A 232 -2.26 10.44 3.70
C VAL A 232 -1.02 9.60 3.37
N LEU A 233 -0.35 9.10 4.41
CA LEU A 233 0.71 8.10 4.28
C LEU A 233 0.09 6.72 4.45
N LEU A 234 0.05 5.96 3.36
CA LEU A 234 -0.56 4.62 3.31
C LEU A 234 0.51 3.53 3.44
N LYS A 235 0.60 2.90 4.60
CA LYS A 235 1.52 1.77 4.81
C LYS A 235 1.00 0.50 4.18
N ARG A 236 1.86 -0.18 3.41
CA ARG A 236 1.57 -1.50 2.84
C ARG A 236 1.32 -2.53 3.94
N HIS A 237 0.27 -3.32 3.81
CA HIS A 237 0.07 -4.47 4.68
C HIS A 237 1.12 -5.54 4.41
N PHE A 238 1.60 -6.20 5.46
CA PHE A 238 2.71 -7.17 5.38
C PHE A 238 2.37 -8.47 4.60
N GLY A 239 1.14 -8.68 4.23
CA GLY A 239 0.69 -9.77 3.36
C GLY A 239 0.09 -9.28 2.03
N ALA A 240 0.20 -7.97 1.71
CA ALA A 240 -0.39 -7.40 0.51
C ALA A 240 0.56 -7.53 -0.69
N THR A 241 -0.01 -7.81 -1.84
CA THR A 241 0.65 -7.62 -3.13
C THR A 241 0.81 -6.12 -3.43
N VAL A 242 1.65 -5.77 -4.41
CA VAL A 242 1.75 -4.38 -4.89
C VAL A 242 0.42 -3.90 -5.46
N ASP A 243 -0.30 -4.76 -6.18
CA ASP A 243 -1.60 -4.43 -6.76
C ASP A 243 -2.64 -4.08 -5.69
N GLU A 244 -2.73 -4.88 -4.62
CA GLU A 244 -3.66 -4.59 -3.51
C GLU A 244 -3.30 -3.27 -2.80
N TRP A 245 -2.01 -2.95 -2.68
CA TRP A 245 -1.56 -1.70 -2.09
C TRP A 245 -1.92 -0.49 -2.96
N LEU A 246 -1.71 -0.58 -4.28
CA LEU A 246 -2.12 0.46 -5.22
C LEU A 246 -3.65 0.61 -5.29
N LEU A 247 -4.41 -0.49 -5.23
CA LEU A 247 -5.88 -0.43 -5.15
C LEU A 247 -6.36 0.22 -3.84
N ALA A 248 -5.65 0.02 -2.73
CA ALA A 248 -5.96 0.71 -1.48
C ALA A 248 -5.69 2.23 -1.60
N ALA A 249 -4.61 2.64 -2.29
CA ALA A 249 -4.36 4.06 -2.60
C ALA A 249 -5.46 4.65 -3.50
N GLU A 250 -5.98 3.87 -4.43
CA GLU A 250 -7.06 4.29 -5.33
C GLU A 250 -8.37 4.57 -4.57
N TYR A 251 -8.67 3.88 -3.46
CA TYR A 251 -9.80 4.25 -2.60
C TYR A 251 -9.69 5.67 -2.05
N LEU A 252 -8.49 6.15 -1.73
CA LEU A 252 -8.24 7.53 -1.30
C LEU A 252 -8.45 8.50 -2.46
N VAL A 253 -7.80 8.25 -3.60
CA VAL A 253 -7.82 9.11 -4.79
C VAL A 253 -9.22 9.22 -5.37
N SER A 254 -9.91 8.10 -5.59
CA SER A 254 -11.28 8.07 -6.12
C SER A 254 -12.32 8.68 -5.18
N SER A 255 -12.01 8.78 -3.89
CA SER A 255 -12.84 9.46 -2.89
C SER A 255 -12.54 10.96 -2.75
N GLY A 256 -11.55 11.50 -3.49
CA GLY A 256 -11.27 12.93 -3.61
C GLY A 256 -9.94 13.41 -3.03
N ASN A 257 -9.13 12.53 -2.41
CA ASN A 257 -7.82 12.91 -1.86
C ASN A 257 -6.69 12.25 -2.66
N ASP A 258 -6.08 13.00 -3.54
CA ASP A 258 -4.95 12.57 -4.37
C ASP A 258 -3.57 12.83 -3.73
N GLN A 259 -3.55 13.38 -2.51
CA GLN A 259 -2.34 13.63 -1.73
C GLN A 259 -1.93 12.36 -0.95
N VAL A 260 -1.53 11.32 -1.67
CA VAL A 260 -1.19 10.01 -1.10
C VAL A 260 0.31 9.77 -1.21
N ILE A 261 0.93 9.43 -0.07
CA ILE A 261 2.32 8.96 0.02
C ILE A 261 2.27 7.47 0.36
N LEU A 262 2.90 6.65 -0.44
CA LEU A 262 3.00 5.22 -0.21
C LEU A 262 4.14 4.90 0.77
N CYS A 263 3.96 3.92 1.66
CA CYS A 263 5.01 3.53 2.60
C CYS A 263 5.22 2.01 2.59
N GLU A 264 6.35 1.58 2.00
CA GLU A 264 6.83 0.19 2.15
C GLU A 264 7.39 -0.01 3.56
N ARG A 265 7.10 -1.15 4.19
CA ARG A 265 7.48 -1.46 5.59
C ARG A 265 7.85 -2.92 5.86
N GLY A 266 8.11 -3.67 4.80
CA GLY A 266 8.40 -5.09 4.84
C GLY A 266 7.17 -5.98 4.76
N ILE A 267 7.36 -7.11 4.12
CA ILE A 267 6.37 -8.16 3.93
C ILE A 267 6.70 -9.39 4.79
N ARG A 268 5.69 -10.17 5.12
CA ARG A 268 5.88 -11.44 5.83
C ARG A 268 6.38 -12.50 4.86
N THR A 269 7.50 -13.11 5.18
CA THR A 269 8.09 -14.23 4.45
C THR A 269 8.42 -15.37 5.41
N PHE A 270 9.14 -16.37 4.92
CA PHE A 270 9.68 -17.45 5.74
C PHE A 270 10.91 -17.04 6.57
N GLU A 271 11.50 -15.84 6.31
CA GLU A 271 12.70 -15.36 7.01
C GLU A 271 12.37 -14.90 8.45
N HIS A 272 13.25 -15.19 9.40
CA HIS A 272 13.08 -14.89 10.81
C HIS A 272 14.17 -13.98 11.42
N GLN A 273 15.20 -13.63 10.62
CA GLN A 273 16.29 -12.76 11.09
C GLN A 273 15.86 -11.30 11.20
N THR A 274 14.79 -10.92 10.49
CA THR A 274 14.15 -9.62 10.56
C THR A 274 12.68 -9.78 10.91
N ARG A 275 12.06 -8.72 11.42
CA ARG A 275 10.62 -8.71 11.73
C ARG A 275 9.77 -8.93 10.48
N ASN A 276 10.18 -8.33 9.35
CA ASN A 276 9.62 -8.53 8.02
C ASN A 276 10.75 -8.37 6.99
N THR A 277 10.59 -8.98 5.84
CA THR A 277 11.52 -8.82 4.73
C THR A 277 11.23 -7.50 4.02
N LEU A 278 12.19 -6.58 3.98
CA LEU A 278 12.04 -5.31 3.26
C LEU A 278 12.00 -5.57 1.75
N ASP A 279 10.87 -5.24 1.11
CA ASP A 279 10.65 -5.46 -0.32
C ASP A 279 10.99 -4.20 -1.13
N LEU A 280 12.28 -4.01 -1.41
CA LEU A 280 12.75 -2.90 -2.25
C LEU A 280 12.37 -3.06 -3.72
N SER A 281 12.10 -4.29 -4.18
CA SER A 281 11.57 -4.53 -5.52
C SER A 281 10.21 -3.86 -5.72
N ALA A 282 9.36 -3.88 -4.68
CA ALA A 282 8.07 -3.19 -4.71
C ALA A 282 8.23 -1.67 -4.87
N VAL A 283 9.25 -1.06 -4.27
CA VAL A 283 9.54 0.38 -4.44
C VAL A 283 9.82 0.68 -5.91
N ALA A 284 10.75 -0.07 -6.55
CA ALA A 284 11.06 0.10 -7.96
C ALA A 284 9.83 -0.09 -8.87
N VAL A 285 9.03 -1.13 -8.61
CA VAL A 285 7.81 -1.42 -9.38
C VAL A 285 6.79 -0.30 -9.25
N VAL A 286 6.54 0.19 -8.03
CA VAL A 286 5.59 1.29 -7.78
C VAL A 286 6.04 2.58 -8.45
N LYS A 287 7.32 2.94 -8.35
CA LYS A 287 7.89 4.14 -9.01
C LYS A 287 7.78 4.09 -10.55
N GLN A 288 7.70 2.90 -11.15
CA GLN A 288 7.44 2.74 -12.60
C GLN A 288 5.95 2.78 -12.93
N ARG A 289 5.08 2.40 -12.00
CA ARG A 289 3.64 2.26 -12.24
C ARG A 289 2.83 3.50 -11.92
N CYS A 290 3.29 4.31 -10.98
CA CYS A 290 2.57 5.54 -10.60
C CYS A 290 3.54 6.64 -10.13
N GLY A 291 3.09 7.89 -10.20
CA GLY A 291 3.83 9.07 -9.77
C GLY A 291 3.73 9.39 -8.28
N LEU A 292 3.06 8.55 -7.48
CA LEU A 292 2.94 8.79 -6.04
C LEU A 292 4.29 8.66 -5.35
N PRO A 293 4.60 9.53 -4.38
CA PRO A 293 5.82 9.40 -3.58
C PRO A 293 5.84 8.09 -2.78
N VAL A 294 7.02 7.51 -2.63
CA VAL A 294 7.25 6.28 -1.87
C VAL A 294 8.27 6.51 -0.77
N VAL A 295 7.87 6.30 0.47
CA VAL A 295 8.73 6.31 1.66
C VAL A 295 8.95 4.88 2.14
N VAL A 296 10.12 4.59 2.70
CA VAL A 296 10.45 3.26 3.23
C VAL A 296 10.65 3.30 4.73
N ASP A 297 9.82 2.55 5.47
CA ASP A 297 9.92 2.38 6.93
C ASP A 297 10.88 1.23 7.26
N VAL A 298 12.13 1.60 7.47
CA VAL A 298 13.19 0.63 7.74
C VAL A 298 13.10 0.01 9.14
N SER A 299 12.56 0.74 10.12
CA SER A 299 12.43 0.25 11.50
C SER A 299 11.42 -0.89 11.63
N HIS A 300 10.23 -0.73 11.03
CA HIS A 300 9.21 -1.76 11.08
C HIS A 300 9.48 -2.93 10.13
N ALA A 301 10.31 -2.76 9.11
CA ALA A 301 10.80 -3.85 8.30
C ALA A 301 11.82 -4.69 9.07
N ALA A 302 12.90 -4.08 9.56
CA ALA A 302 14.00 -4.76 10.22
C ALA A 302 13.59 -5.36 11.60
N GLY A 303 12.92 -4.57 12.46
CA GLY A 303 12.64 -4.93 13.84
C GLY A 303 13.90 -4.98 14.73
N ARG A 304 15.03 -4.48 14.23
CA ARG A 304 16.35 -4.44 14.87
C ARG A 304 17.13 -3.24 14.35
N ARG A 305 17.96 -2.61 15.21
CA ARG A 305 18.62 -1.33 14.89
C ARG A 305 19.95 -1.46 14.13
N ASP A 306 20.65 -2.57 14.28
CA ASP A 306 22.00 -2.77 13.75
C ASP A 306 22.12 -2.79 12.22
N ILE A 307 21.01 -2.99 11.49
CA ILE A 307 20.95 -3.01 10.03
C ILE A 307 20.18 -1.84 9.42
N LEU A 308 19.75 -0.85 10.20
CA LEU A 308 18.92 0.26 9.68
C LEU A 308 19.70 1.14 8.69
N VAL A 309 20.99 1.39 8.93
CA VAL A 309 21.83 2.17 8.03
C VAL A 309 21.93 1.55 6.62
N PRO A 310 22.35 0.29 6.45
CA PRO A 310 22.39 -0.32 5.12
C PRO A 310 21.02 -0.41 4.45
N LEU A 311 19.91 -0.64 5.21
CA LEU A 311 18.57 -0.67 4.65
C LEU A 311 18.11 0.71 4.18
N ALA A 312 18.38 1.79 4.94
CA ALA A 312 18.05 3.15 4.56
C ALA A 312 18.81 3.58 3.28
N ARG A 313 20.10 3.23 3.18
CA ARG A 313 20.91 3.44 1.97
C ARG A 313 20.32 2.73 0.75
N ALA A 314 19.98 1.46 0.91
CA ALA A 314 19.40 0.66 -0.17
C ALA A 314 18.02 1.20 -0.60
N ALA A 315 17.20 1.66 0.35
CA ALA A 315 15.90 2.28 0.07
C ALA A 315 16.03 3.56 -0.77
N LEU A 316 16.98 4.43 -0.44
CA LEU A 316 17.23 5.65 -1.22
C LEU A 316 17.89 5.33 -2.57
N ALA A 317 18.79 4.35 -2.63
CA ALA A 317 19.45 3.93 -3.87
C ALA A 317 18.46 3.34 -4.90
N VAL A 318 17.37 2.72 -4.47
CA VAL A 318 16.31 2.21 -5.36
C VAL A 318 15.31 3.30 -5.81
N GLY A 319 15.46 4.53 -5.30
CA GLY A 319 14.66 5.68 -5.69
C GLY A 319 13.48 5.99 -4.76
N ALA A 320 13.52 5.58 -3.50
CA ALA A 320 12.56 6.03 -2.50
C ALA A 320 12.65 7.55 -2.27
N ASP A 321 11.52 8.21 -2.12
CA ASP A 321 11.41 9.65 -1.85
C ASP A 321 11.67 10.01 -0.39
N GLY A 322 11.96 9.02 0.44
CA GLY A 322 12.34 9.21 1.83
C GLY A 322 12.43 7.92 2.62
N VAL A 323 12.93 8.05 3.84
CA VAL A 323 12.99 6.97 4.81
C VAL A 323 12.25 7.36 6.09
N MET A 324 11.56 6.39 6.67
CA MET A 324 10.93 6.53 7.99
C MET A 324 11.70 5.67 8.98
N VAL A 325 12.04 6.24 10.13
CA VAL A 325 12.83 5.57 11.18
C VAL A 325 12.30 5.91 12.56
N GLU A 326 12.29 4.93 13.44
CA GLU A 326 11.95 5.14 14.85
C GLU A 326 13.18 5.59 15.64
N VAL A 327 13.02 6.75 16.31
CA VAL A 327 14.06 7.36 17.12
C VAL A 327 13.46 7.76 18.47
N HIS A 328 14.17 7.47 19.54
CA HIS A 328 13.79 7.82 20.90
C HIS A 328 15.03 8.30 21.66
N HIS A 329 14.93 9.37 22.44
CA HIS A 329 16.09 9.88 23.20
C HIS A 329 16.65 8.85 24.19
N TRP A 330 15.81 7.92 24.67
CA TRP A 330 16.16 6.83 25.58
C TRP A 330 15.42 5.53 25.25
N PRO A 331 15.83 4.77 24.23
CA PRO A 331 15.10 3.58 23.76
C PRO A 331 14.91 2.49 24.81
N ALA A 332 15.83 2.39 25.79
CA ALA A 332 15.74 1.40 26.85
C ALA A 332 14.56 1.62 27.80
N GLY A 333 14.05 2.86 27.90
CA GLY A 333 12.88 3.21 28.69
C GLY A 333 11.60 3.34 27.87
N ALA A 334 11.64 3.09 26.56
CA ALA A 334 10.47 3.22 25.72
C ALA A 334 9.37 2.22 26.08
N LEU A 335 8.11 2.67 26.11
CA LEU A 335 6.94 1.84 26.42
C LEU A 335 6.53 0.95 25.22
N SER A 336 7.01 1.27 24.01
CA SER A 336 6.73 0.50 22.80
C SER A 336 7.96 0.37 21.91
N ASP A 337 8.17 -0.84 21.37
CA ASP A 337 9.14 -1.20 20.31
C ASP A 337 10.60 -0.70 20.58
N GLY A 338 11.02 -0.51 21.85
CA GLY A 338 12.34 -0.02 22.24
C GLY A 338 13.54 -0.68 21.56
N PRO A 339 13.58 -2.01 21.38
CA PRO A 339 14.71 -2.70 20.74
C PRO A 339 14.98 -2.29 19.29
N GLN A 340 14.00 -1.78 18.55
CA GLN A 340 14.18 -1.36 17.15
C GLN A 340 14.39 0.15 16.97
N GLN A 341 14.13 0.96 18.00
CA GLN A 341 14.31 2.41 17.95
C GLN A 341 15.80 2.77 18.07
N LEU A 342 16.27 3.70 17.26
CA LEU A 342 17.59 4.31 17.43
C LEU A 342 17.55 5.29 18.60
N ASP A 343 18.66 5.41 19.31
CA ASP A 343 18.98 6.61 20.08
C ASP A 343 19.50 7.72 19.16
N LEU A 344 19.80 8.89 19.70
CA LEU A 344 20.25 10.03 18.91
C LEU A 344 21.65 9.80 18.31
N GLU A 345 22.51 9.01 18.93
CA GLU A 345 23.85 8.66 18.41
C GLU A 345 23.72 7.70 17.20
N GLY A 346 22.95 6.63 17.34
CA GLY A 346 22.66 5.73 16.21
C GLY A 346 21.90 6.41 15.07
N PHE A 347 21.14 7.47 15.37
CA PHE A 347 20.52 8.28 14.34
C PHE A 347 21.55 9.18 13.62
N ASP A 348 22.59 9.70 14.29
CA ASP A 348 23.71 10.38 13.63
C ASP A 348 24.43 9.48 12.65
N ASP A 349 24.66 8.21 13.01
CA ASP A 349 25.25 7.20 12.11
C ASP A 349 24.35 6.95 10.88
N LEU A 350 23.04 6.89 11.08
CA LEU A 350 22.09 6.74 9.97
C LEU A 350 22.16 7.94 9.03
N LEU A 351 22.12 9.16 9.54
CA LEU A 351 22.21 10.39 8.73
C LEU A 351 23.53 10.47 7.97
N ALA A 352 24.65 10.13 8.61
CA ALA A 352 25.96 10.05 7.95
C ALA A 352 25.96 9.02 6.82
N GLY A 353 25.36 7.85 7.06
CA GLY A 353 25.27 6.76 6.09
C GLY A 353 24.44 7.08 4.85
N ILE A 354 23.36 7.86 4.99
CA ILE A 354 22.46 8.22 3.88
C ILE A 354 22.83 9.54 3.19
N ARG A 355 23.74 10.34 3.75
CA ARG A 355 24.14 11.65 3.20
C ARG A 355 24.41 11.66 1.68
N PRO A 356 25.07 10.64 1.09
CA PRO A 356 25.34 10.63 -0.35
C PRO A 356 24.07 10.63 -1.22
N PHE A 357 22.92 10.21 -0.68
CA PHE A 357 21.66 10.08 -1.38
C PHE A 357 20.70 11.26 -1.13
N MET A 358 21.03 12.16 -0.21
CA MET A 358 20.14 13.28 0.18
C MET A 358 20.29 14.50 -0.72
N ASN A 359 21.30 14.53 -1.59
CA ASN A 359 21.59 15.67 -2.49
C ASN A 359 21.56 15.28 -3.97
N SER A 360 21.01 14.09 -4.27
CA SER A 360 20.92 13.56 -5.64
C SER A 360 19.60 13.91 -6.30
#